data_96a7f1501c251da9c50f926ae8cc316b
#
_entry.id   96a7f1501c251da9c50f926ae8cc316b
#
_cell.length_a   1.000
_cell.length_b   1.000
_cell.length_c   1.000
_cell.angle_alpha   90.00
_cell.angle_beta   90.00
_cell.angle_gamma   90.00
#
_symmetry.space_group_name_H-M   'P 1'
#
loop_
_entity.id
_entity.type
_entity.pdbx_description
1 polymer ?
#
loop_
_entity_poly.entity_id
_entity_poly.type
_entity_poly.pdbx_seq_one_letter_code
_entity_poly.pdbx_strand_id
1 'polypeptide(L)'
;MDSSRFLRTIVLSFVLLFIATGLHAQSARYIDALKYYQQGDLQEALKLFREEIQENPSNDAACYYLASISAADGKHDVEAENWLKKAISLSPDNFWYQYTLALFYLNTERQELAVPMLERLTADYPKKSDLYFDLINVYLSENEIEKALATLDKIDAIKGKSEVVGLTRTELLLKGDNANPDSVYTALADYYEACRTPRLATVLGDYYSNTYRDTVALRYYDEALGLDPDYTPAWLGKSGVYQVLRQYDNFFDSFSHVLRDPYIQPEAKAGQIEQMLANPQFVRTFAEDFDRMMIDLREAHPTDTIVNSLIGSYYYRTSRPHLAIEVMRQNMEQHPQSSDAALSYLILLYYQQAWEPLADEATVAIQRFPRNPDMLQLRAIANTQQKHYDAALEDYEAIIQLNPKDTTVAKVTYSSIGDIYHLTGDSKKSFKYYEKALKIDPDYNPVLNNYAYYLSLEGKNLKKAKEMSRKTITTEPDNPTYLDTYAWILHLLGEDIEAKAIFKHAMLYGGKESRTILVHYATVLERLGEKDLANIYFKQAEALAED
;
A
#
# COMPACT_ATOMS: atom_id res chain seq x y z
N MET A 1 15.96 12.24 12.14
CA MET A 1 15.52 13.58 11.67
C MET A 1 16.66 14.17 10.85
N ASP A 2 16.36 14.63 9.64
CA ASP A 2 17.38 15.07 8.66
C ASP A 2 17.99 16.39 9.09
N SER A 3 19.30 16.41 9.41
CA SER A 3 20.06 17.58 9.86
C SER A 3 19.98 18.77 8.88
N SER A 4 19.66 18.52 7.62
CA SER A 4 19.50 19.57 6.60
C SER A 4 18.20 20.38 6.76
N ARG A 5 17.15 19.84 7.36
CA ARG A 5 15.90 20.56 7.65
C ARG A 5 16.01 21.48 8.87
N PHE A 6 16.77 21.06 9.87
CA PHE A 6 16.96 21.83 11.11
C PHE A 6 17.74 23.13 10.84
N LEU A 7 18.80 23.08 10.04
CA LEU A 7 19.55 24.27 9.64
C LEU A 7 18.74 25.29 8.82
N ARG A 8 17.84 24.80 7.91
CA ARG A 8 16.97 25.66 7.11
C ARG A 8 15.96 26.43 7.97
N THR A 9 15.47 25.85 9.06
CA THR A 9 14.50 26.50 9.95
C THR A 9 15.16 27.57 10.80
N ILE A 10 16.41 27.38 11.24
CA ILE A 10 17.20 28.42 11.96
C ILE A 10 17.51 29.62 11.05
N VAL A 11 17.85 29.35 9.79
CA VAL A 11 18.22 30.41 8.82
C VAL A 11 17.03 31.31 8.45
N LEU A 12 15.82 30.78 8.36
CA LEU A 12 14.63 31.56 7.94
C LEU A 12 14.00 32.41 9.04
N SER A 13 14.19 32.07 10.31
CA SER A 13 13.60 32.83 11.44
C SER A 13 14.40 34.07 11.83
N PHE A 14 15.63 34.25 11.34
CA PHE A 14 16.58 35.26 11.80
C PHE A 14 16.66 36.56 10.99
N VAL A 15 15.98 36.67 9.86
CA VAL A 15 16.08 37.83 8.96
C VAL A 15 15.33 39.07 9.48
N LEU A 16 14.46 38.94 10.49
CA LEU A 16 13.54 40.04 10.89
C LEU A 16 13.81 40.74 12.24
N LEU A 17 14.85 40.38 12.99
CA LEU A 17 15.01 40.92 14.38
C LEU A 17 16.27 41.73 14.70
N PHE A 18 17.07 42.14 13.74
CA PHE A 18 18.32 42.91 14.00
C PHE A 18 18.25 44.39 13.56
N ILE A 19 17.12 45.08 13.75
CA ILE A 19 17.03 46.54 13.49
C ILE A 19 16.89 47.38 14.76
N ALA A 20 17.18 46.88 15.93
CA ALA A 20 17.13 47.76 17.11
C ALA A 20 18.07 47.28 18.21
N THR A 21 19.34 47.63 18.17
CA THR A 21 20.15 48.09 19.32
C THR A 21 21.63 48.24 18.90
N GLY A 22 22.18 49.47 19.02
CA GLY A 22 23.62 49.75 19.01
C GLY A 22 24.25 50.01 17.65
N LEU A 23 24.15 51.24 17.14
CA LEU A 23 24.93 51.76 16.03
C LEU A 23 26.43 51.77 16.39
N HIS A 24 27.12 50.67 16.30
CA HIS A 24 28.51 50.66 15.87
C HIS A 24 28.46 50.54 14.35
N ALA A 25 29.18 51.42 13.64
CA ALA A 25 29.25 51.40 12.17
C ALA A 25 29.76 50.03 11.74
N GLN A 26 28.83 49.15 11.26
CA GLN A 26 29.19 47.85 10.76
C GLN A 26 30.12 48.01 9.57
N SER A 27 31.22 47.28 9.53
CA SER A 27 32.17 47.37 8.44
C SER A 27 31.54 46.99 7.12
N ALA A 28 31.96 47.61 6.02
CA ALA A 28 31.47 47.22 4.68
C ALA A 28 31.70 45.72 4.40
N ARG A 29 32.79 45.17 4.91
CA ARG A 29 33.15 43.75 4.77
C ARG A 29 32.17 42.83 5.51
N TYR A 30 31.74 43.18 6.71
CA TYR A 30 30.72 42.44 7.45
C TYR A 30 29.39 42.41 6.70
N ILE A 31 28.98 43.54 6.11
CA ILE A 31 27.75 43.61 5.30
C ILE A 31 27.86 42.76 4.05
N ASP A 32 29.00 42.76 3.37
CA ASP A 32 29.20 41.91 2.19
C ASP A 32 29.24 40.41 2.57
N ALA A 33 29.88 40.07 3.69
CA ALA A 33 29.85 38.69 4.22
C ALA A 33 28.42 38.20 4.47
N LEU A 34 27.55 39.05 5.06
CA LEU A 34 26.14 38.75 5.28
C LEU A 34 25.37 38.52 3.97
N LYS A 35 25.64 39.29 2.91
CA LYS A 35 25.00 39.09 1.61
C LYS A 35 25.36 37.73 1.02
N TYR A 36 26.65 37.35 1.03
CA TYR A 36 27.07 36.04 0.56
C TYR A 36 26.46 34.90 1.39
N TYR A 37 26.38 35.06 2.71
CA TYR A 37 25.72 34.12 3.61
C TYR A 37 24.24 33.95 3.25
N GLN A 38 23.51 35.04 3.00
CA GLN A 38 22.10 35.01 2.60
C GLN A 38 21.88 34.40 1.21
N GLN A 39 22.85 34.56 0.30
CA GLN A 39 22.83 33.94 -1.03
C GLN A 39 23.22 32.47 -1.02
N GLY A 40 23.68 31.93 0.12
CA GLY A 40 24.12 30.55 0.26
C GLY A 40 25.56 30.29 -0.20
N ASP A 41 26.30 31.34 -0.58
CA ASP A 41 27.73 31.24 -0.86
C ASP A 41 28.54 31.27 0.45
N LEU A 42 28.53 30.12 1.11
CA LEU A 42 29.13 29.95 2.43
C LEU A 42 30.66 30.04 2.39
N GLN A 43 31.31 29.77 1.27
CA GLN A 43 32.77 29.83 1.16
C GLN A 43 33.26 31.27 1.15
N GLU A 44 32.67 32.15 0.34
CA GLU A 44 33.04 33.56 0.31
C GLU A 44 32.59 34.27 1.59
N ALA A 45 31.42 33.91 2.14
CA ALA A 45 30.99 34.43 3.45
C ALA A 45 31.98 34.06 4.56
N LEU A 46 32.45 32.82 4.64
CA LEU A 46 33.43 32.34 5.62
C LEU A 46 34.74 33.15 5.54
N LYS A 47 35.24 33.34 4.33
CA LYS A 47 36.46 34.12 4.09
C LYS A 47 36.31 35.57 4.59
N LEU A 48 35.26 36.26 4.19
CA LEU A 48 35.00 37.63 4.56
C LEU A 48 34.77 37.82 6.08
N PHE A 49 34.06 36.88 6.73
CA PHE A 49 33.91 36.90 8.19
C PHE A 49 35.26 36.68 8.92
N ARG A 50 36.14 35.80 8.40
CA ARG A 50 37.50 35.64 8.96
C ARG A 50 38.34 36.87 8.81
N GLU A 51 38.31 37.54 7.66
CA GLU A 51 38.98 38.81 7.44
C GLU A 51 38.43 39.93 8.35
N GLU A 52 37.10 39.98 8.54
CA GLU A 52 36.46 40.92 9.48
C GLU A 52 36.97 40.72 10.90
N ILE A 53 37.08 39.50 11.39
CA ILE A 53 37.57 39.22 12.76
C ILE A 53 39.06 39.54 12.93
N GLN A 54 39.87 39.49 11.85
CA GLN A 54 41.27 39.92 11.90
C GLN A 54 41.39 41.41 12.11
N GLU A 55 40.54 42.22 11.48
CA GLU A 55 40.53 43.66 11.62
C GLU A 55 39.73 44.16 12.83
N ASN A 56 38.62 43.48 13.13
CA ASN A 56 37.74 43.79 14.25
C ASN A 56 37.51 42.55 15.14
N PRO A 57 38.45 42.22 16.03
CA PRO A 57 38.36 41.03 16.90
C PRO A 57 37.20 41.04 17.90
N SER A 58 36.54 42.19 18.09
CA SER A 58 35.42 42.38 19.00
C SER A 58 34.05 42.24 18.30
N ASN A 59 34.00 41.93 17.00
CA ASN A 59 32.75 41.69 16.30
C ASN A 59 32.16 40.31 16.68
N ASP A 60 31.32 40.31 17.70
CA ASP A 60 30.65 39.12 18.24
C ASP A 60 29.73 38.43 17.21
N ALA A 61 29.04 39.26 16.40
CA ALA A 61 28.17 38.74 15.34
C ALA A 61 28.96 38.01 14.24
N ALA A 62 30.14 38.52 13.85
CA ALA A 62 30.99 37.83 12.88
C ALA A 62 31.50 36.47 13.45
N CYS A 63 31.83 36.40 14.76
CA CYS A 63 32.16 35.15 15.42
C CYS A 63 30.99 34.14 15.36
N TYR A 64 29.77 34.62 15.59
CA TYR A 64 28.57 33.79 15.53
C TYR A 64 28.32 33.20 14.12
N TYR A 65 28.44 34.01 13.07
CA TYR A 65 28.29 33.51 11.69
C TYR A 65 29.41 32.56 11.28
N LEU A 66 30.66 32.81 11.73
CA LEU A 66 31.76 31.85 11.53
C LEU A 66 31.42 30.48 12.15
N ALA A 67 30.92 30.50 13.38
CA ALA A 67 30.51 29.29 14.05
C ALA A 67 29.39 28.56 13.28
N SER A 68 28.37 29.30 12.85
CA SER A 68 27.22 28.76 12.12
C SER A 68 27.63 28.08 10.80
N ILE A 69 28.55 28.69 10.06
CA ILE A 69 29.10 28.14 8.82
C ILE A 69 29.97 26.91 9.11
N SER A 70 30.86 27.00 10.13
CA SER A 70 31.73 25.87 10.49
C SER A 70 30.98 24.65 11.00
N ALA A 71 29.86 24.85 11.70
CA ALA A 71 29.00 23.75 12.15
C ALA A 71 28.20 23.09 11.01
N ALA A 72 27.96 23.79 9.90
CA ALA A 72 27.09 23.31 8.81
C ALA A 72 27.65 22.10 8.04
N ASP A 73 28.98 21.93 8.02
CA ASP A 73 29.61 20.80 7.29
C ASP A 73 29.94 19.59 8.16
N GLY A 74 29.74 19.67 9.48
CA GLY A 74 29.99 18.60 10.44
C GLY A 74 31.46 18.16 10.56
N LYS A 75 32.40 18.89 9.96
CA LYS A 75 33.84 18.58 9.96
C LYS A 75 34.66 19.49 10.86
N HIS A 76 34.10 20.61 11.24
CA HIS A 76 34.81 21.70 11.94
C HIS A 76 34.19 22.02 13.31
N ASP A 77 33.71 20.98 14.03
CA ASP A 77 33.01 21.14 15.31
C ASP A 77 33.84 21.90 16.37
N VAL A 78 35.14 21.62 16.46
CA VAL A 78 36.02 22.34 17.40
C VAL A 78 36.16 23.84 17.05
N GLU A 79 36.21 24.15 15.76
CA GLU A 79 36.27 25.53 15.31
C GLU A 79 34.95 26.27 15.58
N ALA A 80 33.82 25.62 15.29
CA ALA A 80 32.48 26.15 15.56
C ALA A 80 32.26 26.44 17.05
N GLU A 81 32.63 25.52 17.93
CA GLU A 81 32.55 25.70 19.38
C GLU A 81 33.38 26.88 19.87
N ASN A 82 34.62 27.00 19.39
CA ASN A 82 35.52 28.09 19.77
C ASN A 82 34.95 29.45 19.36
N TRP A 83 34.39 29.56 18.15
CA TRP A 83 33.76 30.79 17.68
C TRP A 83 32.50 31.11 18.48
N LEU A 84 31.65 30.18 18.84
CA LEU A 84 30.49 30.40 19.71
C LEU A 84 30.91 30.88 21.09
N LYS A 85 31.89 30.23 21.71
CA LYS A 85 32.42 30.63 23.02
C LYS A 85 33.02 32.06 22.97
N LYS A 86 33.67 32.39 21.87
CA LYS A 86 34.18 33.76 21.66
C LYS A 86 33.04 34.77 21.50
N ALA A 87 32.02 34.47 20.72
CA ALA A 87 30.83 35.32 20.59
C ALA A 87 30.17 35.59 21.97
N ILE A 88 29.99 34.53 22.77
CA ILE A 88 29.45 34.63 24.14
C ILE A 88 30.38 35.48 25.04
N SER A 89 31.69 35.29 24.94
CA SER A 89 32.62 36.09 25.76
C SER A 89 32.59 37.60 25.45
N LEU A 90 32.26 37.94 24.21
CA LEU A 90 32.12 39.32 23.75
C LEU A 90 30.75 39.93 24.10
N SER A 91 29.71 39.10 24.08
CA SER A 91 28.33 39.49 24.40
C SER A 91 27.66 38.44 25.29
N PRO A 92 27.98 38.41 26.61
CA PRO A 92 27.54 37.38 27.54
C PRO A 92 26.01 37.29 27.71
N ASP A 93 25.33 38.41 27.58
CA ASP A 93 23.87 38.50 27.77
C ASP A 93 23.09 38.21 26.48
N ASN A 94 23.78 37.89 25.40
CA ASN A 94 23.09 37.53 24.15
C ASN A 94 22.50 36.13 24.23
N PHE A 95 21.18 36.08 24.35
CA PHE A 95 20.41 34.84 24.40
C PHE A 95 20.76 33.88 23.28
N TRP A 96 20.84 34.39 22.05
CA TRP A 96 20.97 33.55 20.87
C TRP A 96 22.32 32.83 20.81
N TYR A 97 23.41 33.47 21.25
CA TYR A 97 24.72 32.82 21.25
C TYR A 97 24.78 31.69 22.26
N GLN A 98 24.22 31.91 23.46
CA GLN A 98 24.13 30.85 24.47
C GLN A 98 23.23 29.70 24.04
N TYR A 99 22.07 30.02 23.46
CA TYR A 99 21.11 29.02 22.98
C TYR A 99 21.68 28.22 21.81
N THR A 100 22.34 28.89 20.85
CA THR A 100 23.01 28.19 19.73
C THR A 100 24.12 27.27 20.21
N LEU A 101 24.91 27.66 21.24
CA LEU A 101 25.91 26.78 21.81
C LEU A 101 25.28 25.56 22.51
N ALA A 102 24.18 25.75 23.21
CA ALA A 102 23.43 24.62 23.81
C ALA A 102 22.91 23.64 22.75
N LEU A 103 22.28 24.16 21.67
CA LEU A 103 21.84 23.34 20.56
C LEU A 103 23.00 22.65 19.82
N PHE A 104 24.14 23.30 19.70
CA PHE A 104 25.35 22.73 19.12
C PHE A 104 25.84 21.54 19.97
N TYR A 105 25.82 21.63 21.30
CA TYR A 105 26.15 20.53 22.17
C TYR A 105 25.15 19.37 22.05
N LEU A 106 23.85 19.63 21.89
CA LEU A 106 22.85 18.59 21.64
C LEU A 106 23.11 17.86 20.31
N ASN A 107 23.40 18.60 19.27
CA ASN A 107 23.65 18.03 17.93
C ASN A 107 24.96 17.22 17.85
N THR A 108 25.90 17.50 18.76
CA THR A 108 27.18 16.76 18.86
C THR A 108 27.19 15.72 19.99
N GLU A 109 25.99 15.32 20.46
CA GLU A 109 25.78 14.29 21.49
C GLU A 109 26.50 14.57 22.83
N ARG A 110 26.65 15.87 23.19
CA ARG A 110 27.27 16.34 24.44
C ARG A 110 26.22 16.92 25.39
N GLN A 111 25.24 16.09 25.76
CA GLN A 111 24.10 16.48 26.59
C GLN A 111 24.53 17.04 27.94
N GLU A 112 25.60 16.50 28.53
CA GLU A 112 26.18 16.94 29.80
C GLU A 112 26.61 18.41 29.82
N LEU A 113 26.89 19.00 28.63
CA LEU A 113 27.19 20.41 28.49
C LEU A 113 25.95 21.24 28.12
N ALA A 114 25.02 20.65 27.38
CA ALA A 114 23.81 21.32 26.92
C ALA A 114 22.79 21.56 28.04
N VAL A 115 22.54 20.53 28.88
CA VAL A 115 21.50 20.58 29.92
C VAL A 115 21.69 21.72 30.90
N PRO A 116 22.88 21.94 31.53
CA PRO A 116 23.07 23.06 32.44
C PRO A 116 22.89 24.45 31.78
N MET A 117 23.21 24.53 30.50
CA MET A 117 22.99 25.77 29.72
C MET A 117 21.53 26.04 29.48
N LEU A 118 20.77 25.02 29.07
CA LEU A 118 19.33 25.13 28.83
C LEU A 118 18.56 25.36 30.15
N GLU A 119 18.94 24.72 31.25
CA GLU A 119 18.35 24.96 32.58
C GLU A 119 18.57 26.43 33.02
N ARG A 120 19.76 26.97 32.80
CA ARG A 120 20.06 28.38 33.07
C ARG A 120 19.22 29.28 32.15
N LEU A 121 19.18 29.00 30.85
CA LEU A 121 18.40 29.80 29.90
C LEU A 121 16.91 29.78 30.22
N THR A 122 16.33 28.65 30.68
CA THR A 122 14.94 28.62 31.13
C THR A 122 14.70 29.48 32.38
N ALA A 123 15.67 29.58 33.28
CA ALA A 123 15.57 30.45 34.45
C ALA A 123 15.67 31.93 34.07
N ASP A 124 16.59 32.29 33.17
CA ASP A 124 16.81 33.66 32.69
C ASP A 124 15.68 34.13 31.76
N TYR A 125 15.11 33.25 30.97
CA TYR A 125 14.08 33.54 29.95
C TYR A 125 12.81 32.67 30.10
N PRO A 126 12.09 32.72 31.23
CA PRO A 126 11.01 31.80 31.56
C PRO A 126 9.83 31.81 30.59
N LYS A 127 9.64 32.86 29.79
CA LYS A 127 8.54 32.96 28.82
C LYS A 127 8.83 32.25 27.48
N LYS A 128 10.05 31.77 27.26
CA LYS A 128 10.45 31.08 26.02
C LYS A 128 10.16 29.57 26.15
N SER A 129 8.99 29.13 25.67
CA SER A 129 8.55 27.74 25.79
C SER A 129 9.46 26.75 25.06
N ASP A 130 10.10 27.17 23.98
CA ASP A 130 10.94 26.31 23.15
C ASP A 130 12.09 25.70 23.97
N LEU A 131 12.69 26.49 24.90
CA LEU A 131 13.72 25.98 25.79
C LEU A 131 13.27 24.81 26.68
N TYR A 132 12.03 24.87 27.14
CA TYR A 132 11.49 23.80 27.98
C TYR A 132 11.24 22.52 27.16
N PHE A 133 10.78 22.65 25.92
CA PHE A 133 10.62 21.50 25.04
C PHE A 133 11.95 20.88 24.64
N ASP A 134 13.00 21.70 24.43
CA ASP A 134 14.35 21.19 24.20
C ASP A 134 14.85 20.39 25.42
N LEU A 135 14.66 20.91 26.65
CA LEU A 135 14.98 20.19 27.88
C LEU A 135 14.19 18.87 28.01
N ILE A 136 12.89 18.90 27.72
CA ILE A 136 12.06 17.69 27.75
C ILE A 136 12.61 16.66 26.78
N ASN A 137 12.96 17.04 25.56
CA ASN A 137 13.53 16.13 24.57
C ASN A 137 14.85 15.50 25.04
N VAL A 138 15.71 16.29 25.69
CA VAL A 138 16.97 15.78 26.24
C VAL A 138 16.70 14.82 27.39
N TYR A 139 15.87 15.18 28.37
CA TYR A 139 15.54 14.31 29.49
C TYR A 139 14.90 12.99 29.02
N LEU A 140 14.14 13.03 27.92
CA LEU A 140 13.58 11.81 27.29
C LEU A 140 14.68 10.94 26.67
N SER A 141 15.65 11.53 25.99
CA SER A 141 16.77 10.77 25.41
C SER A 141 17.64 10.10 26.49
N GLU A 142 17.68 10.70 27.69
CA GLU A 142 18.39 10.17 28.86
C GLU A 142 17.51 9.28 29.77
N ASN A 143 16.24 9.02 29.37
CA ASN A 143 15.25 8.28 30.15
C ASN A 143 14.93 8.92 31.54
N GLU A 144 15.08 10.24 31.65
CA GLU A 144 14.84 11.03 32.86
C GLU A 144 13.39 11.56 32.90
N ILE A 145 12.42 10.64 32.89
CA ILE A 145 10.97 10.95 32.75
C ILE A 145 10.51 11.94 33.82
N GLU A 146 10.96 11.80 35.08
CA GLU A 146 10.57 12.67 36.18
C GLU A 146 10.99 14.12 35.98
N LYS A 147 12.21 14.36 35.43
CA LYS A 147 12.66 15.71 35.11
C LYS A 147 11.87 16.31 33.93
N ALA A 148 11.52 15.49 32.93
CA ALA A 148 10.67 15.91 31.84
C ALA A 148 9.28 16.34 32.35
N LEU A 149 8.65 15.57 33.23
CA LEU A 149 7.36 15.90 33.87
C LEU A 149 7.44 17.17 34.71
N ALA A 150 8.48 17.32 35.54
CA ALA A 150 8.71 18.53 36.31
C ALA A 150 8.91 19.78 35.42
N THR A 151 9.46 19.58 34.22
CA THR A 151 9.62 20.67 33.24
C THR A 151 8.26 21.06 32.62
N LEU A 152 7.36 20.10 32.37
CA LEU A 152 5.96 20.40 31.96
C LEU A 152 5.21 21.15 33.05
N ASP A 153 5.42 20.83 34.35
CA ASP A 153 4.82 21.59 35.47
C ASP A 153 5.22 23.06 35.45
N LYS A 154 6.48 23.35 35.09
CA LYS A 154 6.94 24.75 34.92
C LYS A 154 6.23 25.47 33.77
N ILE A 155 6.01 24.78 32.66
CA ILE A 155 5.25 25.37 31.52
C ILE A 155 3.82 25.67 31.96
N ASP A 156 3.13 24.73 32.62
CA ASP A 156 1.76 24.92 33.10
C ASP A 156 1.66 26.09 34.09
N ALA A 157 2.63 26.23 34.98
CA ALA A 157 2.67 27.35 35.94
C ALA A 157 2.86 28.73 35.26
N ILE A 158 3.56 28.78 34.13
CA ILE A 158 3.87 30.04 33.43
C ILE A 158 2.80 30.43 32.40
N LYS A 159 2.29 29.45 31.67
CA LYS A 159 1.39 29.66 30.52
C LYS A 159 -0.05 29.14 30.72
N GLY A 160 -0.27 28.35 31.75
CA GLY A 160 -1.52 27.59 31.95
C GLY A 160 -1.53 26.30 31.14
N LYS A 161 -2.54 25.48 31.42
CA LYS A 161 -2.74 24.20 30.72
C LYS A 161 -3.00 24.41 29.24
N SER A 162 -2.34 23.61 28.41
CA SER A 162 -2.48 23.64 26.95
C SER A 162 -2.57 22.23 26.38
N GLU A 163 -3.12 22.09 25.17
CA GLU A 163 -3.21 20.81 24.46
C GLU A 163 -1.86 20.10 24.36
N VAL A 164 -0.84 20.84 23.90
CA VAL A 164 0.50 20.26 23.69
C VAL A 164 1.06 19.70 24.98
N VAL A 165 0.97 20.45 26.08
CA VAL A 165 1.48 20.01 27.40
C VAL A 165 0.67 18.80 27.90
N GLY A 166 -0.66 18.82 27.76
CA GLY A 166 -1.51 17.71 28.16
C GLY A 166 -1.19 16.42 27.42
N LEU A 167 -1.06 16.47 26.10
CA LEU A 167 -0.72 15.31 25.27
C LEU A 167 0.69 14.80 25.55
N THR A 168 1.68 15.70 25.66
CA THR A 168 3.06 15.30 25.98
C THR A 168 3.13 14.64 27.35
N ARG A 169 2.47 15.20 28.36
CA ARG A 169 2.37 14.62 29.71
C ARG A 169 1.77 13.21 29.68
N THR A 170 0.67 13.05 28.94
CA THR A 170 -0.01 11.76 28.78
C THR A 170 0.94 10.73 28.17
N GLU A 171 1.64 11.07 27.10
CA GLU A 171 2.61 10.19 26.47
C GLU A 171 3.73 9.78 27.43
N LEU A 172 4.27 10.72 28.21
CA LEU A 172 5.35 10.45 29.17
C LEU A 172 4.88 9.53 30.31
N LEU A 173 3.71 9.81 30.87
CA LEU A 173 3.16 9.01 31.96
C LEU A 173 2.85 7.58 31.51
N LEU A 174 2.43 7.39 30.26
CA LEU A 174 2.16 6.04 29.71
C LEU A 174 3.43 5.24 29.41
N LYS A 175 4.58 5.89 29.24
CA LYS A 175 5.89 5.22 29.06
C LYS A 175 6.50 4.73 30.38
N GLY A 176 6.03 5.18 31.53
CA GLY A 176 6.52 4.76 32.84
C GLY A 176 6.17 3.31 33.17
N ASP A 177 7.09 2.58 33.82
CA ASP A 177 6.95 1.14 34.14
C ASP A 177 5.72 0.79 34.99
N ASN A 178 5.15 1.75 35.72
CA ASN A 178 4.00 1.59 36.61
C ASN A 178 2.81 2.46 36.18
N ALA A 179 2.68 2.74 34.88
CA ALA A 179 1.60 3.57 34.37
C ALA A 179 0.22 2.99 34.71
N ASN A 180 -0.64 3.82 35.33
CA ASN A 180 -2.07 3.53 35.46
C ASN A 180 -2.83 4.36 34.41
N PRO A 181 -3.29 3.75 33.31
CA PRO A 181 -3.95 4.49 32.23
C PRO A 181 -5.17 5.29 32.70
N ASP A 182 -6.01 4.73 33.61
CA ASP A 182 -7.17 5.45 34.12
C ASP A 182 -6.78 6.78 34.81
N SER A 183 -5.71 6.77 35.62
CA SER A 183 -5.20 7.96 36.29
C SER A 183 -4.63 8.97 35.29
N VAL A 184 -3.89 8.47 34.28
CA VAL A 184 -3.29 9.32 33.22
C VAL A 184 -4.37 10.04 32.41
N TYR A 185 -5.37 9.32 31.97
CA TYR A 185 -6.46 9.92 31.17
C TYR A 185 -7.42 10.77 32.01
N THR A 186 -7.54 10.49 33.32
CA THR A 186 -8.22 11.41 34.24
C THR A 186 -7.49 12.75 34.32
N ALA A 187 -6.16 12.72 34.40
CA ALA A 187 -5.36 13.96 34.35
C ALA A 187 -5.46 14.68 32.98
N LEU A 188 -5.56 13.94 31.87
CA LEU A 188 -5.79 14.53 30.54
C LEU A 188 -7.15 15.23 30.45
N ALA A 189 -8.17 14.70 31.09
CA ALA A 189 -9.48 15.33 31.15
C ALA A 189 -9.44 16.73 31.81
N ASP A 190 -8.54 16.94 32.79
CA ASP A 190 -8.33 18.26 33.40
C ASP A 190 -7.73 19.28 32.41
N TYR A 191 -6.91 18.81 31.45
CA TYR A 191 -6.43 19.67 30.35
C TYR A 191 -7.56 19.98 29.38
N TYR A 192 -8.38 18.99 29.06
CA TYR A 192 -9.54 19.21 28.20
C TYR A 192 -10.52 20.23 28.79
N GLU A 193 -10.82 20.17 30.08
CA GLU A 193 -11.68 21.17 30.72
C GLU A 193 -11.07 22.58 30.72
N ALA A 194 -9.74 22.68 30.73
CA ALA A 194 -9.04 23.96 30.73
C ALA A 194 -8.90 24.59 29.33
N CYS A 195 -8.74 23.76 28.30
CA CYS A 195 -8.46 24.22 26.93
C CYS A 195 -9.13 23.33 25.87
N ARG A 196 -10.45 23.28 25.91
CA ARG A 196 -11.25 22.42 25.03
C ARG A 196 -10.81 22.46 23.58
N THR A 197 -10.28 21.35 23.08
CA THR A 197 -9.89 21.18 21.68
C THR A 197 -10.44 19.86 21.12
N PRO A 198 -10.71 19.78 19.80
CA PRO A 198 -11.19 18.53 19.18
C PRO A 198 -10.22 17.36 19.41
N ARG A 199 -8.93 17.65 19.38
CA ARG A 199 -7.90 16.63 19.54
C ARG A 199 -7.87 16.02 20.93
N LEU A 200 -7.95 16.83 22.00
CA LEU A 200 -8.00 16.34 23.37
C LEU A 200 -9.26 15.50 23.62
N ALA A 201 -10.42 15.97 23.14
CA ALA A 201 -11.65 15.22 23.23
C ALA A 201 -11.54 13.87 22.50
N THR A 202 -10.97 13.85 21.29
CA THR A 202 -10.81 12.62 20.52
C THR A 202 -9.87 11.64 21.22
N VAL A 203 -8.73 12.08 21.76
CA VAL A 203 -7.81 11.21 22.51
C VAL A 203 -8.48 10.61 23.75
N LEU A 204 -9.33 11.38 24.45
CA LEU A 204 -10.15 10.83 25.53
C LEU A 204 -11.18 9.82 25.01
N GLY A 205 -11.82 10.11 23.90
CA GLY A 205 -12.74 9.19 23.22
C GLY A 205 -12.07 7.87 22.88
N ASP A 206 -10.88 7.92 22.28
CA ASP A 206 -10.08 6.74 21.91
C ASP A 206 -9.74 5.88 23.14
N TYR A 207 -9.34 6.53 24.23
CA TYR A 207 -9.07 5.82 25.48
C TYR A 207 -10.31 5.09 26.01
N TYR A 208 -11.46 5.77 26.06
CA TYR A 208 -12.69 5.18 26.56
C TYR A 208 -13.21 4.08 25.62
N SER A 209 -13.05 4.21 24.32
CA SER A 209 -13.35 3.17 23.33
C SER A 209 -12.49 1.93 23.56
N ASN A 210 -11.18 2.11 23.71
CA ASN A 210 -10.24 1.01 23.96
C ASN A 210 -10.45 0.31 25.30
N THR A 211 -11.14 0.95 26.24
CA THR A 211 -11.52 0.37 27.55
C THR A 211 -12.96 -0.10 27.60
N TYR A 212 -13.61 -0.26 26.43
CA TYR A 212 -15.01 -0.72 26.29
C TYR A 212 -16.04 0.17 27.02
N ARG A 213 -15.76 1.45 27.15
CA ARG A 213 -16.68 2.45 27.73
C ARG A 213 -17.33 3.27 26.61
N ASP A 214 -17.97 2.55 25.68
CA ASP A 214 -18.44 3.06 24.38
C ASP A 214 -19.32 4.32 24.49
N THR A 215 -20.24 4.37 25.47
CA THR A 215 -21.11 5.55 25.67
C THR A 215 -20.30 6.79 26.04
N VAL A 216 -19.24 6.63 26.83
CA VAL A 216 -18.37 7.75 27.23
C VAL A 216 -17.50 8.17 26.03
N ALA A 217 -17.00 7.21 25.27
CA ALA A 217 -16.24 7.45 24.05
C ALA A 217 -17.06 8.28 23.04
N LEU A 218 -18.29 7.84 22.74
CA LEU A 218 -19.20 8.55 21.83
C LEU A 218 -19.46 9.99 22.28
N ARG A 219 -19.63 10.22 23.59
CA ARG A 219 -19.82 11.59 24.13
C ARG A 219 -18.60 12.48 23.82
N TYR A 220 -17.37 11.99 24.01
CA TYR A 220 -16.17 12.77 23.74
C TYR A 220 -15.98 13.01 22.23
N TYR A 221 -16.30 12.05 21.38
CA TYR A 221 -16.29 12.27 19.92
C TYR A 221 -17.36 13.31 19.52
N ASP A 222 -18.54 13.27 20.11
CA ASP A 222 -19.58 14.28 19.86
C ASP A 222 -19.16 15.68 20.35
N GLU A 223 -18.46 15.77 21.48
CA GLU A 223 -17.87 17.03 21.96
C GLU A 223 -16.78 17.53 21.00
N ALA A 224 -15.92 16.65 20.48
CA ALA A 224 -14.92 17.00 19.47
C ALA A 224 -15.57 17.55 18.20
N LEU A 225 -16.61 16.89 17.70
CA LEU A 225 -17.35 17.31 16.50
C LEU A 225 -18.22 18.56 16.74
N GLY A 226 -18.59 18.81 17.99
CA GLY A 226 -19.23 20.07 18.39
C GLY A 226 -18.27 21.26 18.35
N LEU A 227 -16.96 21.03 18.53
CA LEU A 227 -15.91 22.04 18.41
C LEU A 227 -15.44 22.22 16.96
N ASP A 228 -15.33 21.14 16.22
CA ASP A 228 -14.95 21.12 14.81
C ASP A 228 -15.73 19.99 14.09
N PRO A 229 -16.80 20.31 13.36
CA PRO A 229 -17.62 19.31 12.67
C PRO A 229 -16.88 18.51 11.58
N ASP A 230 -15.79 19.06 11.05
CA ASP A 230 -14.97 18.43 9.99
C ASP A 230 -13.75 17.70 10.58
N TYR A 231 -13.67 17.51 11.90
CA TYR A 231 -12.55 16.84 12.53
C TYR A 231 -12.58 15.33 12.30
N THR A 232 -11.98 14.90 11.21
CA THR A 232 -12.00 13.50 10.74
C THR A 232 -11.54 12.45 11.76
N PRO A 233 -10.53 12.70 12.63
CA PRO A 233 -10.17 11.71 13.64
C PRO A 233 -11.30 11.35 14.59
N ALA A 234 -12.19 12.29 14.95
CA ALA A 234 -13.36 12.00 15.79
C ALA A 234 -14.41 11.18 15.02
N TRP A 235 -14.65 11.48 13.75
CA TRP A 235 -15.53 10.66 12.89
C TRP A 235 -15.00 9.23 12.76
N LEU A 236 -13.70 9.06 12.59
CA LEU A 236 -13.06 7.72 12.51
C LEU A 236 -13.25 6.95 13.81
N GLY A 237 -12.96 7.56 14.97
CA GLY A 237 -13.15 6.92 16.27
C GLY A 237 -14.62 6.55 16.52
N LYS A 238 -15.55 7.47 16.19
CA LYS A 238 -17.00 7.27 16.32
C LYS A 238 -17.49 6.12 15.44
N SER A 239 -17.02 6.03 14.19
CA SER A 239 -17.36 4.92 13.28
C SER A 239 -16.86 3.58 13.82
N GLY A 240 -15.65 3.54 14.40
CA GLY A 240 -15.11 2.33 15.03
C GLY A 240 -15.98 1.82 16.18
N VAL A 241 -16.46 2.72 17.06
CA VAL A 241 -17.37 2.36 18.15
C VAL A 241 -18.69 1.80 17.60
N TYR A 242 -19.30 2.43 16.61
CA TYR A 242 -20.54 1.94 16.02
C TYR A 242 -20.38 0.59 15.30
N GLN A 243 -19.23 0.35 14.69
CA GLN A 243 -18.90 -0.94 14.09
C GLN A 243 -18.87 -2.06 15.16
N VAL A 244 -18.19 -1.83 16.29
CA VAL A 244 -18.14 -2.78 17.41
C VAL A 244 -19.53 -3.03 17.99
N LEU A 245 -20.34 -1.99 18.15
CA LEU A 245 -21.72 -2.08 18.63
C LEU A 245 -22.69 -2.64 17.59
N ARG A 246 -22.25 -2.92 16.35
CA ARG A 246 -23.07 -3.35 15.21
C ARG A 246 -24.24 -2.39 14.87
N GLN A 247 -24.05 -1.12 15.15
CA GLN A 247 -24.98 -0.05 14.76
C GLN A 247 -24.58 0.45 13.36
N TYR A 248 -24.87 -0.35 12.35
CA TYR A 248 -24.31 -0.17 11.01
C TYR A 248 -24.78 1.11 10.31
N ASP A 249 -26.02 1.55 10.53
CA ASP A 249 -26.49 2.83 9.97
C ASP A 249 -25.63 4.00 10.47
N ASN A 250 -25.36 4.05 11.79
CA ASN A 250 -24.49 5.06 12.39
C ASN A 250 -23.02 4.90 11.96
N PHE A 251 -22.58 3.65 11.75
CA PHE A 251 -21.24 3.35 11.25
C PHE A 251 -21.06 3.94 9.84
N PHE A 252 -21.94 3.62 8.90
CA PHE A 252 -21.82 4.10 7.53
C PHE A 252 -21.93 5.63 7.43
N ASP A 253 -22.82 6.23 8.20
CA ASP A 253 -22.94 7.69 8.27
C ASP A 253 -21.64 8.34 8.77
N SER A 254 -21.09 7.86 9.87
CA SER A 254 -19.84 8.38 10.44
C SER A 254 -18.65 8.12 9.51
N PHE A 255 -18.56 6.94 8.90
CA PHE A 255 -17.46 6.57 8.02
C PHE A 255 -17.50 7.34 6.68
N SER A 256 -18.68 7.74 6.22
CA SER A 256 -18.85 8.60 5.05
C SER A 256 -18.10 9.94 5.21
N HIS A 257 -18.10 10.54 6.40
CA HIS A 257 -17.28 11.74 6.67
C HIS A 257 -15.79 11.48 6.52
N VAL A 258 -15.31 10.30 6.94
CA VAL A 258 -13.91 9.90 6.75
C VAL A 258 -13.58 9.72 5.27
N LEU A 259 -14.49 9.13 4.50
CA LEU A 259 -14.28 8.89 3.07
C LEU A 259 -14.22 10.18 2.25
N ARG A 260 -15.00 11.18 2.63
CA ARG A 260 -15.04 12.50 1.96
C ARG A 260 -13.83 13.38 2.25
N ASP A 261 -13.04 13.11 3.28
CA ASP A 261 -11.87 13.92 3.61
C ASP A 261 -10.73 13.70 2.58
N PRO A 262 -10.41 14.70 1.72
CA PRO A 262 -9.39 14.54 0.68
C PRO A 262 -7.96 14.48 1.24
N TYR A 263 -7.74 14.82 2.51
CA TYR A 263 -6.42 14.82 3.15
C TYR A 263 -6.02 13.45 3.71
N ILE A 264 -6.98 12.53 3.88
CA ILE A 264 -6.66 11.15 4.25
C ILE A 264 -6.23 10.38 3.01
N GLN A 265 -5.12 9.67 3.13
CA GLN A 265 -4.53 8.91 2.02
C GLN A 265 -5.52 7.87 1.47
N PRO A 266 -5.66 7.79 0.13
CA PRO A 266 -6.59 6.86 -0.52
C PRO A 266 -6.35 5.41 -0.13
N GLU A 267 -5.08 5.01 0.04
CA GLU A 267 -4.68 3.65 0.42
C GLU A 267 -5.27 3.22 1.77
N ALA A 268 -5.28 4.13 2.75
CA ALA A 268 -5.81 3.84 4.08
C ALA A 268 -7.33 3.60 4.03
N LYS A 269 -8.05 4.42 3.28
CA LYS A 269 -9.50 4.28 3.07
C LYS A 269 -9.83 3.01 2.29
N ALA A 270 -9.12 2.76 1.19
CA ALA A 270 -9.30 1.58 0.36
C ALA A 270 -9.07 0.30 1.14
N GLY A 271 -8.01 0.24 1.95
CA GLY A 271 -7.70 -0.92 2.78
C GLY A 271 -8.80 -1.28 3.79
N GLN A 272 -9.45 -0.29 4.39
CA GLN A 272 -10.58 -0.54 5.30
C GLN A 272 -11.81 -1.08 4.54
N ILE A 273 -12.09 -0.52 3.36
CA ILE A 273 -13.21 -0.99 2.53
C ILE A 273 -12.95 -2.42 2.03
N GLU A 274 -11.73 -2.74 1.59
CA GLU A 274 -11.38 -4.09 1.14
C GLU A 274 -11.60 -5.16 2.22
N GLN A 275 -11.28 -4.85 3.48
CA GLN A 275 -11.58 -5.76 4.58
C GLN A 275 -13.09 -6.05 4.72
N MET A 276 -13.93 -5.04 4.52
CA MET A 276 -15.39 -5.21 4.53
C MET A 276 -15.88 -5.99 3.30
N LEU A 277 -15.29 -5.75 2.12
CA LEU A 277 -15.60 -6.48 0.88
C LEU A 277 -15.24 -7.96 0.93
N ALA A 278 -14.38 -8.38 1.86
CA ALA A 278 -14.07 -9.80 2.09
C ALA A 278 -15.25 -10.62 2.61
N ASN A 279 -16.33 -9.97 3.09
CA ASN A 279 -17.56 -10.64 3.53
C ASN A 279 -18.72 -10.38 2.53
N PRO A 280 -18.98 -11.29 1.57
CA PRO A 280 -20.02 -11.07 0.55
C PRO A 280 -21.44 -10.95 1.11
N GLN A 281 -21.71 -11.59 2.26
CA GLN A 281 -23.02 -11.48 2.91
C GLN A 281 -23.23 -10.08 3.48
N PHE A 282 -22.21 -9.51 4.12
CA PHE A 282 -22.23 -8.16 4.64
C PHE A 282 -22.45 -7.14 3.51
N VAL A 283 -21.70 -7.28 2.42
CA VAL A 283 -21.85 -6.41 1.23
C VAL A 283 -23.28 -6.47 0.66
N ARG A 284 -23.87 -7.67 0.57
CA ARG A 284 -25.25 -7.80 0.07
C ARG A 284 -26.28 -7.17 1.01
N THR A 285 -26.06 -7.28 2.32
CA THR A 285 -26.99 -6.72 3.32
C THR A 285 -27.00 -5.19 3.29
N PHE A 286 -25.84 -4.57 3.06
CA PHE A 286 -25.65 -3.12 3.09
C PHE A 286 -25.26 -2.54 1.72
N ALA A 287 -25.84 -3.10 0.64
CA ALA A 287 -25.45 -2.76 -0.73
C ALA A 287 -25.60 -1.26 -1.04
N GLU A 288 -26.66 -0.62 -0.56
CA GLU A 288 -26.91 0.83 -0.77
C GLU A 288 -25.86 1.69 -0.04
N ASP A 289 -25.45 1.27 1.15
CA ASP A 289 -24.41 1.97 1.93
C ASP A 289 -23.06 1.83 1.25
N PHE A 290 -22.72 0.63 0.76
CA PHE A 290 -21.51 0.43 -0.05
C PHE A 290 -21.51 1.27 -1.33
N ASP A 291 -22.64 1.37 -2.02
CA ASP A 291 -22.73 2.24 -3.21
C ASP A 291 -22.45 3.70 -2.85
N ARG A 292 -23.01 4.19 -1.73
CA ARG A 292 -22.74 5.54 -1.22
C ARG A 292 -21.27 5.73 -0.87
N MET A 293 -20.66 4.77 -0.18
CA MET A 293 -19.23 4.79 0.16
C MET A 293 -18.34 4.89 -1.09
N MET A 294 -18.68 4.16 -2.17
CA MET A 294 -17.93 4.25 -3.45
C MET A 294 -18.04 5.63 -4.07
N ILE A 295 -19.21 6.27 -3.98
CA ILE A 295 -19.43 7.65 -4.45
C ILE A 295 -18.60 8.62 -3.62
N ASP A 296 -18.71 8.59 -2.29
CA ASP A 296 -18.00 9.49 -1.37
C ASP A 296 -16.47 9.39 -1.56
N LEU A 297 -15.97 8.17 -1.68
CA LEU A 297 -14.54 7.92 -1.89
C LEU A 297 -14.07 8.47 -3.25
N ARG A 298 -14.87 8.29 -4.31
CA ARG A 298 -14.57 8.79 -5.64
C ARG A 298 -14.61 10.31 -5.73
N GLU A 299 -15.56 10.94 -5.06
CA GLU A 299 -15.64 12.41 -5.00
C GLU A 299 -14.41 13.02 -4.31
N ALA A 300 -13.90 12.38 -3.25
CA ALA A 300 -12.68 12.83 -2.57
C ALA A 300 -11.41 12.60 -3.41
N HIS A 301 -11.36 11.53 -4.20
CA HIS A 301 -10.18 11.10 -4.95
C HIS A 301 -10.52 10.68 -6.40
N PRO A 302 -11.02 11.60 -7.26
CA PRO A 302 -11.64 11.26 -8.54
C PRO A 302 -10.66 10.67 -9.57
N THR A 303 -9.38 10.95 -9.45
CA THR A 303 -8.34 10.48 -10.37
C THR A 303 -7.37 9.49 -9.74
N ASP A 304 -7.63 9.05 -8.52
CA ASP A 304 -6.72 8.12 -7.85
C ASP A 304 -6.88 6.70 -8.40
N THR A 305 -5.76 6.06 -8.76
CA THR A 305 -5.78 4.75 -9.43
C THR A 305 -6.17 3.62 -8.47
N ILE A 306 -5.84 3.72 -7.17
CA ILE A 306 -6.20 2.72 -6.16
C ILE A 306 -7.70 2.77 -5.90
N VAL A 307 -8.24 3.98 -5.76
CA VAL A 307 -9.68 4.20 -5.59
C VAL A 307 -10.47 3.68 -6.78
N ASN A 308 -10.07 4.03 -8.00
CA ASN A 308 -10.77 3.56 -9.20
C ASN A 308 -10.67 2.03 -9.35
N SER A 309 -9.54 1.43 -8.99
CA SER A 309 -9.37 -0.02 -9.01
C SER A 309 -10.25 -0.73 -7.96
N LEU A 310 -10.35 -0.17 -6.76
CA LEU A 310 -11.26 -0.67 -5.72
C LEU A 310 -12.71 -0.61 -6.17
N ILE A 311 -13.16 0.53 -6.71
CA ILE A 311 -14.55 0.72 -7.19
C ILE A 311 -14.86 -0.24 -8.33
N GLY A 312 -13.95 -0.41 -9.28
CA GLY A 312 -14.12 -1.38 -10.37
C GLY A 312 -14.23 -2.81 -9.85
N SER A 313 -13.37 -3.20 -8.90
CA SER A 313 -13.42 -4.50 -8.23
C SER A 313 -14.75 -4.71 -7.48
N TYR A 314 -15.22 -3.69 -6.78
CA TYR A 314 -16.50 -3.71 -6.08
C TYR A 314 -17.68 -3.96 -7.05
N TYR A 315 -17.76 -3.22 -8.15
CA TYR A 315 -18.81 -3.42 -9.15
C TYR A 315 -18.75 -4.81 -9.80
N TYR A 316 -17.54 -5.32 -10.06
CA TYR A 316 -17.37 -6.66 -10.58
C TYR A 316 -17.89 -7.73 -9.61
N ARG A 317 -17.48 -7.67 -8.32
CA ARG A 317 -17.90 -8.62 -7.26
C ARG A 317 -19.39 -8.57 -6.97
N THR A 318 -20.04 -7.43 -7.22
CA THR A 318 -21.49 -7.26 -7.05
C THR A 318 -22.30 -7.51 -8.32
N SER A 319 -21.71 -8.21 -9.30
CA SER A 319 -22.36 -8.61 -10.57
C SER A 319 -22.84 -7.41 -11.42
N ARG A 320 -22.10 -6.31 -11.38
CA ARG A 320 -22.32 -5.11 -12.19
C ARG A 320 -21.14 -4.84 -13.13
N PRO A 321 -20.79 -5.78 -14.04
CA PRO A 321 -19.56 -5.73 -14.82
C PRO A 321 -19.51 -4.51 -15.78
N HIS A 322 -20.65 -4.01 -16.26
CA HIS A 322 -20.70 -2.83 -17.11
C HIS A 322 -20.19 -1.56 -16.41
N LEU A 323 -20.52 -1.39 -15.11
CA LEU A 323 -19.99 -0.29 -14.29
C LEU A 323 -18.50 -0.47 -14.00
N ALA A 324 -18.09 -1.72 -13.73
CA ALA A 324 -16.68 -2.03 -13.53
C ALA A 324 -15.84 -1.69 -14.75
N ILE A 325 -16.29 -2.10 -15.94
CA ILE A 325 -15.62 -1.80 -17.23
C ILE A 325 -15.48 -0.29 -17.43
N GLU A 326 -16.55 0.46 -17.20
CA GLU A 326 -16.54 1.92 -17.38
C GLU A 326 -15.52 2.61 -16.45
N VAL A 327 -15.50 2.23 -15.16
CA VAL A 327 -14.56 2.80 -14.19
C VAL A 327 -13.12 2.43 -14.54
N MET A 328 -12.85 1.15 -14.89
CA MET A 328 -11.50 0.71 -15.23
C MET A 328 -10.99 1.32 -16.54
N ARG A 329 -11.86 1.50 -17.53
CA ARG A 329 -11.54 2.22 -18.77
C ARG A 329 -11.14 3.66 -18.48
N GLN A 330 -11.93 4.39 -17.68
CA GLN A 330 -11.62 5.75 -17.27
C GLN A 330 -10.30 5.82 -16.49
N ASN A 331 -10.04 4.87 -15.62
CA ASN A 331 -8.78 4.78 -14.88
C ASN A 331 -7.57 4.63 -15.83
N MET A 332 -7.66 3.76 -16.82
CA MET A 332 -6.62 3.59 -17.84
C MET A 332 -6.41 4.87 -18.68
N GLU A 333 -7.50 5.54 -19.06
CA GLU A 333 -7.44 6.80 -19.83
C GLU A 333 -6.81 7.95 -19.04
N GLN A 334 -7.10 8.04 -17.73
CA GLN A 334 -6.53 9.06 -16.83
C GLN A 334 -5.05 8.79 -16.51
N HIS A 335 -4.65 7.52 -16.52
CA HIS A 335 -3.29 7.07 -16.17
C HIS A 335 -2.58 6.36 -17.34
N PRO A 336 -2.37 7.03 -18.48
CA PRO A 336 -1.85 6.38 -19.69
C PRO A 336 -0.43 5.82 -19.56
N GLN A 337 0.30 6.17 -18.48
CA GLN A 337 1.63 5.65 -18.17
C GLN A 337 1.60 4.53 -17.12
N SER A 338 0.43 4.17 -16.61
CA SER A 338 0.26 3.07 -15.65
C SER A 338 -0.02 1.76 -16.38
N SER A 339 0.95 0.84 -16.32
CA SER A 339 0.76 -0.54 -16.81
C SER A 339 -0.32 -1.26 -16.02
N ASP A 340 -0.43 -0.99 -14.72
CA ASP A 340 -1.35 -1.66 -13.81
C ASP A 340 -2.80 -1.24 -14.07
N ALA A 341 -3.04 0.05 -14.37
CA ALA A 341 -4.36 0.53 -14.76
C ALA A 341 -4.82 -0.11 -16.08
N ALA A 342 -3.93 -0.18 -17.08
CA ALA A 342 -4.22 -0.83 -18.35
C ALA A 342 -4.48 -2.35 -18.16
N LEU A 343 -3.62 -3.03 -17.40
CA LEU A 343 -3.75 -4.47 -17.15
C LEU A 343 -5.05 -4.79 -16.41
N SER A 344 -5.42 -4.02 -15.39
CA SER A 344 -6.66 -4.20 -14.65
C SER A 344 -7.89 -4.12 -15.54
N TYR A 345 -7.92 -3.18 -16.49
CA TYR A 345 -8.99 -3.07 -17.48
C TYR A 345 -9.03 -4.29 -18.42
N LEU A 346 -7.88 -4.71 -18.96
CA LEU A 346 -7.79 -5.87 -19.85
C LEU A 346 -8.20 -7.18 -19.15
N ILE A 347 -7.80 -7.38 -17.91
CA ILE A 347 -8.21 -8.54 -17.09
C ILE A 347 -9.74 -8.56 -16.94
N LEU A 348 -10.37 -7.42 -16.74
CA LEU A 348 -11.82 -7.35 -16.62
C LEU A 348 -12.51 -7.75 -17.92
N LEU A 349 -12.02 -7.28 -19.08
CA LEU A 349 -12.52 -7.72 -20.39
C LEU A 349 -12.33 -9.22 -20.60
N TYR A 350 -11.23 -9.79 -20.15
CA TYR A 350 -10.97 -11.23 -20.19
C TYR A 350 -12.02 -12.01 -19.39
N TYR A 351 -12.29 -11.62 -18.14
CA TYR A 351 -13.31 -12.30 -17.31
C TYR A 351 -14.73 -12.15 -17.86
N GLN A 352 -15.01 -11.10 -18.61
CA GLN A 352 -16.28 -10.92 -19.31
C GLN A 352 -16.32 -11.62 -20.67
N GLN A 353 -15.25 -12.33 -21.06
CA GLN A 353 -15.11 -12.96 -22.36
C GLN A 353 -15.36 -12.03 -23.55
N ALA A 354 -15.07 -10.75 -23.34
CA ALA A 354 -15.22 -9.70 -24.36
C ALA A 354 -13.99 -9.72 -25.31
N TRP A 355 -13.90 -10.76 -26.13
CA TRP A 355 -12.69 -11.13 -26.85
C TRP A 355 -12.24 -10.08 -27.88
N GLU A 356 -13.17 -9.50 -28.66
CA GLU A 356 -12.86 -8.48 -29.65
C GLU A 356 -12.38 -7.19 -28.96
N PRO A 357 -13.12 -6.58 -28.00
CA PRO A 357 -12.61 -5.44 -27.24
C PRO A 357 -11.29 -5.73 -26.53
N LEU A 358 -11.10 -6.93 -25.99
CA LEU A 358 -9.84 -7.30 -25.34
C LEU A 358 -8.65 -7.29 -26.31
N ALA A 359 -8.81 -7.82 -27.52
CA ALA A 359 -7.75 -7.85 -28.51
C ALA A 359 -7.37 -6.43 -28.97
N ASP A 360 -8.36 -5.57 -29.20
CA ASP A 360 -8.16 -4.20 -29.65
C ASP A 360 -7.48 -3.35 -28.58
N GLU A 361 -8.02 -3.36 -27.37
CA GLU A 361 -7.46 -2.58 -26.26
C GLU A 361 -6.07 -3.08 -25.82
N ALA A 362 -5.86 -4.38 -25.82
CA ALA A 362 -4.53 -4.94 -25.57
C ALA A 362 -3.52 -4.53 -26.63
N THR A 363 -3.94 -4.41 -27.90
CA THR A 363 -3.07 -3.91 -28.98
C THR A 363 -2.62 -2.47 -28.72
N VAL A 364 -3.53 -1.60 -28.25
CA VAL A 364 -3.19 -0.22 -27.89
C VAL A 364 -2.28 -0.20 -26.65
N ALA A 365 -2.57 -1.02 -25.64
CA ALA A 365 -1.76 -1.10 -24.41
C ALA A 365 -0.34 -1.61 -24.70
N ILE A 366 -0.16 -2.62 -25.55
CA ILE A 366 1.14 -3.18 -25.94
C ILE A 366 2.01 -2.15 -26.69
N GLN A 367 1.42 -1.23 -27.46
CA GLN A 367 2.20 -0.14 -28.07
C GLN A 367 2.88 0.75 -27.02
N ARG A 368 2.25 0.93 -25.86
CA ARG A 368 2.79 1.72 -24.74
C ARG A 368 3.72 0.88 -23.85
N PHE A 369 3.37 -0.39 -23.66
CA PHE A 369 4.05 -1.34 -22.77
C PHE A 369 4.54 -2.59 -23.51
N PRO A 370 5.44 -2.48 -24.50
CA PRO A 370 5.80 -3.58 -25.43
C PRO A 370 6.53 -4.74 -24.76
N ARG A 371 6.94 -4.59 -23.51
CA ARG A 371 7.64 -5.63 -22.75
C ARG A 371 6.80 -6.22 -21.61
N ASN A 372 5.49 -5.97 -21.61
CA ASN A 372 4.59 -6.54 -20.61
C ASN A 372 4.06 -7.90 -21.11
N PRO A 373 4.49 -9.03 -20.52
CA PRO A 373 4.11 -10.37 -20.98
C PRO A 373 2.63 -10.67 -20.71
N ASP A 374 2.02 -10.07 -19.67
CA ASP A 374 0.64 -10.33 -19.30
C ASP A 374 -0.33 -9.72 -20.33
N MET A 375 -0.01 -8.54 -20.85
CA MET A 375 -0.80 -7.90 -21.92
C MET A 375 -0.71 -8.70 -23.22
N LEU A 376 0.50 -9.20 -23.58
CA LEU A 376 0.67 -10.08 -24.73
C LEU A 376 -0.13 -11.38 -24.53
N GLN A 377 -0.10 -11.97 -23.35
CA GLN A 377 -0.84 -13.18 -23.04
C GLN A 377 -2.37 -12.98 -23.17
N LEU A 378 -2.89 -11.86 -22.65
CA LEU A 378 -4.32 -11.54 -22.76
C LEU A 378 -4.74 -11.36 -24.23
N ARG A 379 -3.91 -10.68 -25.04
CA ARG A 379 -4.18 -10.56 -26.48
C ARG A 379 -4.10 -11.91 -27.21
N ALA A 380 -3.12 -12.74 -26.88
CA ALA A 380 -2.99 -14.08 -27.45
C ALA A 380 -4.22 -14.95 -27.13
N ILE A 381 -4.74 -14.88 -25.90
CA ILE A 381 -5.97 -15.59 -25.52
C ILE A 381 -7.14 -15.07 -26.33
N ALA A 382 -7.33 -13.74 -26.40
CA ALA A 382 -8.41 -13.14 -27.18
C ALA A 382 -8.36 -13.53 -28.66
N ASN A 383 -7.18 -13.48 -29.29
CA ASN A 383 -6.94 -13.91 -30.66
C ASN A 383 -7.22 -15.42 -30.84
N THR A 384 -6.86 -16.25 -29.85
CA THR A 384 -7.15 -17.70 -29.89
C THR A 384 -8.66 -17.96 -29.91
N GLN A 385 -9.42 -17.26 -29.06
CA GLN A 385 -10.89 -17.40 -29.00
C GLN A 385 -11.57 -16.91 -30.27
N GLN A 386 -11.00 -15.91 -30.93
CA GLN A 386 -11.47 -15.40 -32.22
C GLN A 386 -10.93 -16.22 -33.41
N LYS A 387 -10.17 -17.28 -33.17
CA LYS A 387 -9.52 -18.13 -34.18
C LYS A 387 -8.47 -17.41 -35.04
N HIS A 388 -7.93 -16.29 -34.53
CA HIS A 388 -6.82 -15.56 -35.16
C HIS A 388 -5.48 -16.19 -34.71
N TYR A 389 -5.28 -17.46 -35.07
CA TYR A 389 -4.22 -18.31 -34.52
C TYR A 389 -2.81 -17.82 -34.81
N ASP A 390 -2.56 -17.24 -36.00
CA ASP A 390 -1.24 -16.73 -36.35
C ASP A 390 -0.83 -15.54 -35.44
N ALA A 391 -1.77 -14.60 -35.20
CA ALA A 391 -1.53 -13.49 -34.30
C ALA A 391 -1.31 -13.94 -32.85
N ALA A 392 -2.04 -14.95 -32.40
CA ALA A 392 -1.85 -15.52 -31.07
C ALA A 392 -0.46 -16.17 -30.91
N LEU A 393 0.00 -16.90 -31.95
CA LEU A 393 1.33 -17.52 -31.95
C LEU A 393 2.45 -16.46 -31.91
N GLU A 394 2.30 -15.35 -32.64
CA GLU A 394 3.27 -14.23 -32.60
C GLU A 394 3.42 -13.67 -31.18
N ASP A 395 2.31 -13.46 -30.48
CA ASP A 395 2.33 -12.98 -29.10
C ASP A 395 2.98 -13.97 -28.13
N TYR A 396 2.65 -15.26 -28.23
CA TYR A 396 3.27 -16.29 -27.39
C TYR A 396 4.76 -16.44 -27.66
N GLU A 397 5.20 -16.32 -28.91
CA GLU A 397 6.62 -16.32 -29.26
C GLU A 397 7.35 -15.10 -28.67
N ALA A 398 6.70 -13.92 -28.71
CA ALA A 398 7.22 -12.71 -28.09
C ALA A 398 7.38 -12.86 -26.57
N ILE A 399 6.42 -13.49 -25.87
CA ILE A 399 6.50 -13.76 -24.44
C ILE A 399 7.73 -14.61 -24.09
N ILE A 400 8.01 -15.66 -24.87
CA ILE A 400 9.19 -16.51 -24.67
C ILE A 400 10.49 -15.72 -24.88
N GLN A 401 10.51 -14.84 -25.89
CA GLN A 401 11.69 -14.00 -26.15
C GLN A 401 11.95 -12.97 -25.06
N LEU A 402 10.90 -12.41 -24.47
CA LEU A 402 11.00 -11.46 -23.36
C LEU A 402 11.54 -12.10 -22.07
N ASN A 403 11.16 -13.37 -21.83
CA ASN A 403 11.45 -14.08 -20.59
C ASN A 403 12.16 -15.43 -20.81
N PRO A 404 13.33 -15.46 -21.49
CA PRO A 404 13.96 -16.71 -21.94
C PRO A 404 14.44 -17.62 -20.81
N LYS A 405 14.54 -17.10 -19.58
CA LYS A 405 14.98 -17.85 -18.38
C LYS A 405 13.84 -18.20 -17.43
N ASP A 406 12.66 -17.65 -17.66
CA ASP A 406 11.50 -17.93 -16.81
C ASP A 406 10.84 -19.25 -17.25
N THR A 407 11.15 -20.30 -16.50
CA THR A 407 10.62 -21.63 -16.77
C THR A 407 9.13 -21.75 -16.50
N THR A 408 8.59 -20.96 -15.58
CA THR A 408 7.14 -20.95 -15.25
C THR A 408 6.35 -20.36 -16.40
N VAL A 409 6.73 -19.19 -16.89
CA VAL A 409 6.12 -18.57 -18.08
C VAL A 409 6.32 -19.44 -19.30
N ALA A 410 7.51 -20.00 -19.52
CA ALA A 410 7.82 -20.81 -20.69
C ALA A 410 6.97 -22.07 -20.77
N LYS A 411 6.76 -22.81 -19.67
CA LYS A 411 5.94 -24.04 -19.71
C LYS A 411 4.48 -23.76 -20.05
N VAL A 412 3.88 -22.70 -19.48
CA VAL A 412 2.51 -22.29 -19.78
C VAL A 412 2.38 -21.87 -21.24
N THR A 413 3.32 -21.02 -21.70
CA THR A 413 3.31 -20.55 -23.09
C THR A 413 3.50 -21.68 -24.09
N TYR A 414 4.39 -22.65 -23.83
CA TYR A 414 4.52 -23.83 -24.69
C TYR A 414 3.25 -24.69 -24.71
N SER A 415 2.55 -24.82 -23.59
CA SER A 415 1.23 -25.47 -23.55
C SER A 415 0.25 -24.79 -24.51
N SER A 416 0.09 -23.47 -24.39
CA SER A 416 -0.83 -22.70 -25.22
C SER A 416 -0.49 -22.78 -26.72
N ILE A 417 0.79 -22.71 -27.07
CA ILE A 417 1.25 -22.88 -28.46
C ILE A 417 0.89 -24.30 -28.94
N GLY A 418 1.08 -25.32 -28.11
CA GLY A 418 0.72 -26.70 -28.40
C GLY A 418 -0.77 -26.86 -28.68
N ASP A 419 -1.62 -26.21 -27.88
CA ASP A 419 -3.08 -26.21 -28.05
C ASP A 419 -3.48 -25.56 -29.40
N ILE A 420 -2.88 -24.41 -29.73
CA ILE A 420 -3.15 -23.74 -31.02
C ILE A 420 -2.77 -24.62 -32.20
N TYR A 421 -1.59 -25.27 -32.19
CA TYR A 421 -1.20 -26.17 -33.27
C TYR A 421 -2.12 -27.39 -33.37
N HIS A 422 -2.70 -27.85 -32.26
CA HIS A 422 -3.74 -28.87 -32.32
C HIS A 422 -5.00 -28.33 -33.00
N LEU A 423 -5.50 -27.17 -32.60
CA LEU A 423 -6.69 -26.53 -33.18
C LEU A 423 -6.54 -26.25 -34.70
N THR A 424 -5.31 -25.99 -35.15
CA THR A 424 -4.97 -25.79 -36.57
C THR A 424 -4.69 -27.08 -37.33
N GLY A 425 -4.76 -28.27 -36.66
CA GLY A 425 -4.56 -29.58 -37.27
C GLY A 425 -3.09 -30.03 -37.41
N ASP A 426 -2.13 -29.26 -36.89
CA ASP A 426 -0.70 -29.63 -36.92
C ASP A 426 -0.30 -30.39 -35.65
N SER A 427 -0.81 -31.63 -35.50
CA SER A 427 -0.49 -32.47 -34.34
C SER A 427 1.01 -32.67 -34.12
N LYS A 428 1.83 -32.66 -35.19
CA LYS A 428 3.26 -32.85 -35.05
C LYS A 428 3.92 -31.68 -34.31
N LYS A 429 3.55 -30.46 -34.65
CA LYS A 429 4.03 -29.29 -33.93
C LYS A 429 3.42 -29.21 -32.52
N SER A 430 2.13 -29.49 -32.38
CA SER A 430 1.45 -29.56 -31.08
C SER A 430 2.24 -30.43 -30.09
N PHE A 431 2.50 -31.67 -30.45
CA PHE A 431 3.24 -32.61 -29.59
C PHE A 431 4.67 -32.16 -29.29
N LYS A 432 5.36 -31.54 -30.28
CA LYS A 432 6.68 -30.96 -30.04
C LYS A 432 6.67 -29.85 -28.97
N TYR A 433 5.65 -29.02 -28.94
CA TYR A 433 5.54 -27.96 -27.95
C TYR A 433 5.13 -28.49 -26.59
N TYR A 434 4.24 -29.49 -26.51
CA TYR A 434 3.96 -30.19 -25.27
C TYR A 434 5.20 -30.86 -24.68
N GLU A 435 6.03 -31.48 -25.51
CA GLU A 435 7.30 -32.05 -25.05
C GLU A 435 8.27 -31.00 -24.50
N LYS A 436 8.28 -29.78 -25.07
CA LYS A 436 9.04 -28.65 -24.47
C LYS A 436 8.52 -28.26 -23.10
N ALA A 437 7.19 -28.18 -22.92
CA ALA A 437 6.57 -27.89 -21.62
C ALA A 437 6.89 -28.99 -20.60
N LEU A 438 6.74 -30.27 -20.97
CA LEU A 438 7.04 -31.41 -20.11
C LEU A 438 8.53 -31.62 -19.82
N LYS A 439 9.43 -31.07 -20.66
CA LYS A 439 10.87 -31.04 -20.35
C LYS A 439 11.17 -30.09 -19.19
N ILE A 440 10.38 -29.02 -19.04
CA ILE A 440 10.49 -28.08 -17.93
C ILE A 440 9.85 -28.66 -16.68
N ASP A 441 8.62 -29.19 -16.83
CA ASP A 441 7.84 -29.75 -15.74
C ASP A 441 7.20 -31.08 -16.20
N PRO A 442 7.82 -32.23 -15.87
CA PRO A 442 7.36 -33.54 -16.29
C PRO A 442 5.98 -33.97 -15.74
N ASP A 443 5.50 -33.27 -14.73
CA ASP A 443 4.25 -33.56 -14.06
C ASP A 443 3.22 -32.44 -14.25
N TYR A 444 3.39 -31.60 -15.30
CA TYR A 444 2.46 -30.52 -15.62
C TYR A 444 1.13 -31.07 -16.16
N ASN A 445 0.15 -31.23 -15.27
CA ASN A 445 -1.12 -31.90 -15.53
C ASN A 445 -1.87 -31.38 -16.76
N PRO A 446 -2.01 -30.06 -17.04
CA PRO A 446 -2.73 -29.61 -18.22
C PRO A 446 -2.16 -30.19 -19.52
N VAL A 447 -0.84 -30.20 -19.66
CA VAL A 447 -0.19 -30.75 -20.86
C VAL A 447 -0.26 -32.27 -20.86
N LEU A 448 -0.06 -32.94 -19.73
CA LEU A 448 -0.21 -34.41 -19.65
C LEU A 448 -1.58 -34.84 -20.10
N ASN A 449 -2.63 -34.16 -19.66
CA ASN A 449 -4.01 -34.46 -20.05
C ASN A 449 -4.24 -34.18 -21.54
N ASN A 450 -3.94 -32.97 -22.02
CA ASN A 450 -4.23 -32.62 -23.41
C ASN A 450 -3.44 -33.49 -24.39
N TYR A 451 -2.17 -33.73 -24.12
CA TYR A 451 -1.32 -34.58 -24.95
C TYR A 451 -1.86 -36.03 -24.97
N ALA A 452 -2.22 -36.58 -23.80
CA ALA A 452 -2.81 -37.91 -23.72
C ALA A 452 -4.13 -38.02 -24.49
N TYR A 453 -5.01 -37.04 -24.33
CA TYR A 453 -6.28 -36.95 -25.03
C TYR A 453 -6.07 -36.90 -26.56
N TYR A 454 -5.20 -36.05 -27.06
CA TYR A 454 -4.98 -35.91 -28.50
C TYR A 454 -4.28 -37.12 -29.11
N LEU A 455 -3.38 -37.79 -28.38
CA LEU A 455 -2.86 -39.11 -28.80
C LEU A 455 -3.99 -40.16 -28.90
N SER A 456 -4.96 -40.08 -28.01
CA SER A 456 -6.11 -41.00 -28.00
C SER A 456 -7.02 -40.80 -29.22
N LEU A 457 -7.24 -39.53 -29.61
CA LEU A 457 -8.03 -39.19 -30.82
C LEU A 457 -7.35 -39.70 -32.12
N GLU A 458 -6.02 -39.68 -32.16
CA GLU A 458 -5.27 -40.24 -33.29
C GLU A 458 -5.20 -41.79 -33.28
N GLY A 459 -5.62 -42.44 -32.20
CA GLY A 459 -5.47 -43.89 -32.02
C GLY A 459 -4.00 -44.34 -31.92
N LYS A 460 -3.08 -43.43 -31.60
CA LYS A 460 -1.64 -43.71 -31.58
C LYS A 460 -1.08 -43.68 -30.16
N ASN A 461 -0.11 -44.55 -29.90
CA ASN A 461 0.63 -44.55 -28.63
C ASN A 461 -0.27 -44.58 -27.39
N LEU A 462 -1.42 -45.31 -27.44
CA LEU A 462 -2.41 -45.38 -26.37
C LEU A 462 -1.82 -45.79 -25.01
N LYS A 463 -0.77 -46.65 -25.00
CA LYS A 463 -0.06 -46.99 -23.75
C LYS A 463 0.64 -45.77 -23.12
N LYS A 464 1.34 -44.96 -23.94
CA LYS A 464 1.95 -43.69 -23.47
C LYS A 464 0.85 -42.74 -22.97
N ALA A 465 -0.24 -42.61 -23.71
CA ALA A 465 -1.38 -41.78 -23.32
C ALA A 465 -1.98 -42.24 -21.97
N LYS A 466 -2.16 -43.53 -21.75
CA LYS A 466 -2.63 -44.09 -20.46
C LYS A 466 -1.69 -43.73 -19.31
N GLU A 467 -0.39 -43.86 -19.48
CA GLU A 467 0.60 -43.52 -18.44
C GLU A 467 0.56 -42.03 -18.09
N MET A 468 0.48 -41.15 -19.09
CA MET A 468 0.40 -39.71 -18.91
C MET A 468 -0.90 -39.31 -18.18
N SER A 469 -2.02 -39.77 -18.65
CA SER A 469 -3.33 -39.48 -18.06
C SER A 469 -3.48 -40.10 -16.66
N ARG A 470 -2.84 -41.25 -16.38
CA ARG A 470 -2.82 -41.82 -15.02
C ARG A 470 -2.15 -40.88 -14.02
N LYS A 471 -1.08 -40.16 -14.41
CA LYS A 471 -0.42 -39.18 -13.54
C LYS A 471 -1.39 -38.06 -13.13
N THR A 472 -2.22 -37.57 -14.07
CA THR A 472 -3.15 -36.47 -13.78
C THR A 472 -4.19 -36.86 -12.75
N ILE A 473 -4.79 -38.07 -12.85
CA ILE A 473 -5.74 -38.54 -11.86
C ILE A 473 -5.13 -39.00 -10.53
N THR A 474 -3.79 -39.19 -10.49
CA THR A 474 -3.07 -39.43 -9.23
C THR A 474 -2.90 -38.16 -8.43
N THR A 475 -2.65 -37.02 -9.10
CA THR A 475 -2.49 -35.71 -8.47
C THR A 475 -3.81 -35.01 -8.21
N GLU A 476 -4.79 -35.17 -9.11
CA GLU A 476 -6.10 -34.54 -9.03
C GLU A 476 -7.20 -35.63 -9.24
N PRO A 477 -7.43 -36.49 -8.24
CA PRO A 477 -8.27 -37.70 -8.39
C PRO A 477 -9.75 -37.41 -8.66
N ASP A 478 -10.21 -36.19 -8.32
CA ASP A 478 -11.61 -35.81 -8.45
C ASP A 478 -11.86 -34.83 -9.61
N ASN A 479 -10.85 -34.57 -10.44
CA ASN A 479 -10.99 -33.69 -11.62
C ASN A 479 -11.74 -34.42 -12.74
N PRO A 480 -12.98 -34.02 -13.09
CA PRO A 480 -13.80 -34.75 -14.05
C PRO A 480 -13.20 -34.79 -15.46
N THR A 481 -12.48 -33.75 -15.89
CA THR A 481 -11.82 -33.69 -17.21
C THR A 481 -10.67 -34.71 -17.29
N TYR A 482 -9.91 -34.86 -16.22
CA TYR A 482 -8.79 -35.80 -16.19
C TYR A 482 -9.30 -37.26 -16.06
N LEU A 483 -10.35 -37.44 -15.29
CA LEU A 483 -11.05 -38.75 -15.21
C LEU A 483 -11.62 -39.15 -16.57
N ASP A 484 -12.24 -38.24 -17.30
CA ASP A 484 -12.76 -38.47 -18.64
C ASP A 484 -11.67 -38.96 -19.60
N THR A 485 -10.59 -38.16 -19.69
CA THR A 485 -9.45 -38.52 -20.57
C THR A 485 -8.89 -39.89 -20.24
N TYR A 486 -8.70 -40.21 -18.96
CA TYR A 486 -8.20 -41.53 -18.55
C TYR A 486 -9.17 -42.66 -18.89
N ALA A 487 -10.43 -42.48 -18.58
CA ALA A 487 -11.47 -43.47 -18.86
C ALA A 487 -11.68 -43.70 -20.38
N TRP A 488 -11.62 -42.60 -21.16
CA TRP A 488 -11.71 -42.72 -22.62
C TRP A 488 -10.52 -43.49 -23.22
N ILE A 489 -9.30 -43.26 -22.72
CA ILE A 489 -8.13 -44.03 -23.15
C ILE A 489 -8.26 -45.51 -22.75
N LEU A 490 -8.78 -45.83 -21.56
CA LEU A 490 -9.08 -47.21 -21.15
C LEU A 490 -10.07 -47.87 -22.12
N HIS A 491 -11.14 -47.17 -22.51
CA HIS A 491 -12.11 -47.64 -23.49
C HIS A 491 -11.46 -47.99 -24.83
N LEU A 492 -10.61 -47.09 -25.34
CA LEU A 492 -9.89 -47.31 -26.59
C LEU A 492 -8.91 -48.50 -26.53
N LEU A 493 -8.41 -48.82 -25.33
CA LEU A 493 -7.59 -50.01 -25.08
C LEU A 493 -8.43 -51.30 -24.87
N GLY A 494 -9.77 -51.20 -24.82
CA GLY A 494 -10.68 -52.30 -24.57
C GLY A 494 -10.88 -52.66 -23.09
N GLU A 495 -10.44 -51.77 -22.19
CA GLU A 495 -10.54 -51.92 -20.74
C GLU A 495 -11.86 -51.28 -20.22
N ASP A 496 -13.02 -51.66 -20.81
CA ASP A 496 -14.30 -50.96 -20.63
C ASP A 496 -14.86 -51.05 -19.19
N ILE A 497 -14.57 -52.15 -18.47
CA ILE A 497 -15.02 -52.33 -17.09
C ILE A 497 -14.35 -51.30 -16.18
N GLU A 498 -13.04 -51.10 -16.35
CA GLU A 498 -12.29 -50.11 -15.59
C GLU A 498 -12.71 -48.68 -16.01
N ALA A 499 -12.86 -48.43 -17.31
CA ALA A 499 -13.37 -47.18 -17.85
C ALA A 499 -14.71 -46.77 -17.23
N LYS A 500 -15.66 -47.70 -17.15
CA LYS A 500 -16.96 -47.50 -16.51
C LYS A 500 -16.81 -47.05 -15.04
N ALA A 501 -15.91 -47.66 -14.29
CA ALA A 501 -15.69 -47.31 -12.88
C ALA A 501 -15.16 -45.85 -12.73
N ILE A 502 -14.24 -45.47 -13.62
CA ILE A 502 -13.67 -44.10 -13.64
C ILE A 502 -14.72 -43.08 -14.08
N PHE A 503 -15.51 -43.35 -15.12
CA PHE A 503 -16.62 -42.49 -15.52
C PHE A 503 -17.65 -42.31 -14.41
N LYS A 504 -17.98 -43.38 -13.69
CA LYS A 504 -18.88 -43.29 -12.54
C LYS A 504 -18.35 -42.36 -11.47
N HIS A 505 -17.03 -42.35 -11.27
CA HIS A 505 -16.37 -41.39 -10.38
C HIS A 505 -16.48 -39.95 -10.92
N ALA A 506 -16.19 -39.74 -12.20
CA ALA A 506 -16.34 -38.42 -12.83
C ALA A 506 -17.76 -37.83 -12.67
N MET A 507 -18.81 -38.71 -12.75
CA MET A 507 -20.20 -38.28 -12.55
C MET A 507 -20.49 -37.73 -11.14
N LEU A 508 -19.72 -38.09 -10.14
CA LEU A 508 -19.86 -37.56 -8.76
C LEU A 508 -19.28 -36.17 -8.60
N TYR A 509 -18.32 -35.78 -9.46
CA TYR A 509 -17.53 -34.57 -9.35
C TYR A 509 -17.75 -33.57 -10.51
N GLY A 510 -18.94 -33.50 -11.06
CA GLY A 510 -19.32 -32.51 -12.09
C GLY A 510 -19.34 -33.07 -13.52
N GLY A 511 -18.98 -34.33 -13.77
CA GLY A 511 -19.02 -34.90 -15.11
C GLY A 511 -20.41 -34.90 -15.78
N LYS A 512 -21.49 -34.71 -15.01
CA LYS A 512 -22.87 -34.58 -15.53
C LYS A 512 -23.12 -33.22 -16.21
N GLU A 513 -22.26 -32.26 -16.01
CA GLU A 513 -22.40 -30.93 -16.56
C GLU A 513 -21.67 -30.80 -17.91
N SER A 514 -20.85 -31.77 -18.30
CA SER A 514 -20.15 -31.83 -19.59
C SER A 514 -20.82 -32.81 -20.56
N ARG A 515 -21.19 -32.27 -21.72
CA ARG A 515 -21.75 -33.04 -22.82
C ARG A 515 -20.77 -34.12 -23.29
N THR A 516 -19.50 -33.79 -23.44
CA THR A 516 -18.44 -34.72 -23.87
C THR A 516 -18.31 -35.91 -22.93
N ILE A 517 -18.25 -35.67 -21.60
CA ILE A 517 -18.11 -36.74 -20.60
C ILE A 517 -19.34 -37.64 -20.61
N LEU A 518 -20.55 -37.10 -20.75
CA LEU A 518 -21.78 -37.88 -20.85
C LEU A 518 -21.78 -38.78 -22.09
N VAL A 519 -21.35 -38.27 -23.25
CA VAL A 519 -21.24 -39.01 -24.50
C VAL A 519 -20.22 -40.14 -24.37
N HIS A 520 -19.03 -39.87 -23.84
CA HIS A 520 -17.99 -40.88 -23.63
C HIS A 520 -18.47 -41.98 -22.69
N TYR A 521 -19.12 -41.63 -21.57
CA TYR A 521 -19.64 -42.60 -20.63
C TYR A 521 -20.75 -43.47 -21.24
N ALA A 522 -21.69 -42.85 -21.95
CA ALA A 522 -22.75 -43.57 -22.65
C ALA A 522 -22.17 -44.55 -23.68
N THR A 523 -21.14 -44.18 -24.43
CA THR A 523 -20.45 -45.03 -25.40
C THR A 523 -19.85 -46.29 -24.73
N VAL A 524 -19.20 -46.11 -23.56
CA VAL A 524 -18.66 -47.23 -22.78
C VAL A 524 -19.78 -48.17 -22.27
N LEU A 525 -20.89 -47.60 -21.78
CA LEU A 525 -22.03 -48.37 -21.31
C LEU A 525 -22.69 -49.17 -22.45
N GLU A 526 -22.84 -48.58 -23.63
CA GLU A 526 -23.36 -49.24 -24.82
C GLU A 526 -22.50 -50.45 -25.21
N ARG A 527 -21.16 -50.26 -25.22
CA ARG A 527 -20.22 -51.36 -25.52
C ARG A 527 -20.25 -52.48 -24.49
N LEU A 528 -20.57 -52.16 -23.23
CA LEU A 528 -20.79 -53.17 -22.18
C LEU A 528 -22.17 -53.81 -22.21
N GLY A 529 -23.05 -53.43 -23.15
CA GLY A 529 -24.41 -53.95 -23.30
C GLY A 529 -25.45 -53.28 -22.39
N GLU A 530 -25.10 -52.24 -21.66
CA GLU A 530 -26.01 -51.52 -20.75
C GLU A 530 -26.78 -50.41 -21.49
N LYS A 531 -27.52 -50.82 -22.54
CA LYS A 531 -28.16 -49.91 -23.51
C LYS A 531 -29.15 -48.93 -22.89
N ASP A 532 -29.95 -49.38 -21.92
CA ASP A 532 -30.94 -48.50 -21.28
C ASP A 532 -30.29 -47.36 -20.53
N LEU A 533 -29.21 -47.65 -19.81
CA LEU A 533 -28.44 -46.63 -19.08
C LEU A 533 -27.65 -45.71 -20.05
N ALA A 534 -27.09 -46.28 -21.12
CA ALA A 534 -26.43 -45.48 -22.17
C ALA A 534 -27.39 -44.47 -22.79
N ASN A 535 -28.62 -44.90 -23.14
CA ASN A 535 -29.64 -44.01 -23.70
C ASN A 535 -30.03 -42.85 -22.75
N ILE A 536 -30.01 -43.10 -21.45
CA ILE A 536 -30.27 -42.03 -20.47
C ILE A 536 -29.18 -40.96 -20.55
N TYR A 537 -27.90 -41.35 -20.57
CA TYR A 537 -26.80 -40.39 -20.64
C TYR A 537 -26.68 -39.70 -22.01
N PHE A 538 -26.97 -40.39 -23.11
CA PHE A 538 -27.06 -39.73 -24.43
C PHE A 538 -28.13 -38.63 -24.44
N LYS A 539 -29.32 -38.91 -23.90
CA LYS A 539 -30.39 -37.89 -23.79
C LYS A 539 -30.00 -36.72 -22.88
N GLN A 540 -29.25 -36.98 -21.79
CA GLN A 540 -28.74 -35.92 -20.95
C GLN A 540 -27.73 -35.06 -21.71
N ALA A 541 -26.85 -35.68 -22.50
CA ALA A 541 -25.89 -34.99 -23.34
C ALA A 541 -26.56 -34.12 -24.42
N GLU A 542 -27.66 -34.60 -25.03
CA GLU A 542 -28.44 -33.84 -26.01
C GLU A 542 -29.13 -32.62 -25.43
N ALA A 543 -29.44 -32.64 -24.11
CA ALA A 543 -30.07 -31.51 -23.42
C ALA A 543 -29.07 -30.42 -23.00
N LEU A 544 -27.76 -30.69 -23.06
CA LEU A 544 -26.69 -29.70 -22.78
C LEU A 544 -26.26 -29.02 -24.07
N ALA A 545 -25.82 -27.75 -23.94
CA ALA A 545 -25.14 -27.08 -25.02
C ALA A 545 -23.81 -27.80 -25.38
N GLU A 546 -23.26 -27.50 -26.53
CA GLU A 546 -21.91 -27.98 -26.89
C GLU A 546 -20.88 -27.34 -25.93
N ASP A 547 -19.95 -28.17 -25.42
CA ASP A 547 -18.88 -27.77 -24.50
C ASP A 547 -17.84 -26.87 -25.17
#